data_5bafd9a8eb2e0ff98dc868f2943c07a7
#
_entry.id   5bafd9a8eb2e0ff98dc868f2943c07a7
#
_cell.length_a   1.000
_cell.length_b   1.000
_cell.length_c   1.000
_cell.angle_alpha   90.00
_cell.angle_beta   90.00
_cell.angle_gamma   90.00
#
_symmetry.space_group_name_H-M   'P 1'
#
loop_
_entity.id
_entity.type
_entity.pdbx_description
1 polymer ?
#
loop_
_entity_poly.entity_id
_entity_poly.type
_entity_poly.pdbx_seq_one_letter_code
_entity_poly.pdbx_strand_id
1 'polypeptide(L)'
;MNQTVHSAQKSEKECKMTNTEISDAMMKAFNEADWDTWRSFMAPDVTMQDFASGDFIEGVDAVMGYVMGWKSSFSNMIGTLENRIESGNTLVEECSWTGTNDGELPMPDGSKIPATGKSITIKNVLIFEMENGKCKSAKNYIDVTSMGAQLGLMG
;
A
#
# COMPACT_ATOMS: atom_id res chain seq x y z
N MET A 1 11.14 -13.20 60.99
CA MET A 1 9.93 -13.17 60.16
C MET A 1 10.28 -12.51 58.82
N ASN A 2 10.61 -13.32 57.84
CA ASN A 2 10.91 -12.83 56.49
C ASN A 2 9.66 -12.99 55.62
N GLN A 3 9.06 -11.87 55.26
CA GLN A 3 8.05 -11.86 54.21
C GLN A 3 8.74 -11.63 52.87
N THR A 4 8.83 -12.69 52.09
CA THR A 4 9.29 -12.65 50.72
C THR A 4 8.17 -12.12 49.86
N VAL A 5 8.30 -10.87 49.41
CA VAL A 5 7.38 -10.28 48.44
C VAL A 5 7.73 -10.89 47.10
N HIS A 6 6.94 -11.82 46.62
CA HIS A 6 6.96 -12.27 45.24
C HIS A 6 6.31 -11.16 44.39
N SER A 7 7.14 -10.32 43.79
CA SER A 7 6.68 -9.45 42.71
C SER A 7 6.38 -10.33 41.49
N ALA A 8 5.10 -10.56 41.25
CA ALA A 8 4.64 -11.15 40.01
C ALA A 8 4.99 -10.16 38.87
N GLN A 9 6.08 -10.43 38.17
CA GLN A 9 6.30 -9.84 36.86
C GLN A 9 5.22 -10.39 35.93
N LYS A 10 4.17 -9.60 35.80
CA LYS A 10 3.17 -9.76 34.75
C LYS A 10 3.94 -9.46 33.44
N SER A 11 4.32 -10.52 32.72
CA SER A 11 4.83 -10.36 31.36
C SER A 11 3.71 -9.71 30.57
N GLU A 12 3.84 -8.42 30.27
CA GLU A 12 3.06 -7.77 29.24
C GLU A 12 3.40 -8.51 27.94
N LYS A 13 2.51 -9.41 27.57
CA LYS A 13 2.51 -10.03 26.26
C LYS A 13 2.22 -8.89 25.31
N GLU A 14 3.25 -8.27 24.74
CA GLU A 14 3.10 -7.27 23.70
C GLU A 14 2.12 -7.84 22.67
N CYS A 15 0.94 -7.19 22.50
CA CYS A 15 -0.08 -7.63 21.58
C CYS A 15 0.40 -7.31 20.17
N LYS A 16 1.16 -8.23 19.59
CA LYS A 16 1.74 -8.09 18.25
C LYS A 16 0.65 -8.19 17.21
N MET A 17 0.55 -7.18 16.33
CA MET A 17 -0.40 -7.20 15.21
C MET A 17 -0.12 -8.39 14.27
N THR A 18 -1.18 -9.00 13.79
CA THR A 18 -1.11 -10.01 12.72
C THR A 18 -0.79 -9.36 11.38
N ASN A 19 -0.34 -10.15 10.42
CA ASN A 19 -0.07 -9.64 9.06
C ASN A 19 -1.32 -9.03 8.41
N THR A 20 -2.49 -9.61 8.63
CA THR A 20 -3.76 -9.06 8.13
C THR A 20 -4.14 -7.75 8.79
N GLU A 21 -3.94 -7.62 10.11
CA GLU A 21 -4.16 -6.36 10.83
C GLU A 21 -3.23 -5.25 10.37
N ILE A 22 -1.96 -5.59 10.07
CA ILE A 22 -0.99 -4.65 9.51
C ILE A 22 -1.44 -4.18 8.12
N SER A 23 -1.86 -5.11 7.26
CA SER A 23 -2.32 -4.76 5.92
C SER A 23 -3.58 -3.87 5.96
N ASP A 24 -4.52 -4.16 6.86
CA ASP A 24 -5.69 -3.30 7.07
C ASP A 24 -5.29 -1.89 7.54
N ALA A 25 -4.32 -1.80 8.44
CA ALA A 25 -3.80 -0.53 8.93
C ALA A 25 -3.05 0.24 7.83
N MET A 26 -2.34 -0.44 6.93
CA MET A 26 -1.70 0.16 5.76
C MET A 26 -2.74 0.76 4.80
N MET A 27 -3.81 0.03 4.50
CA MET A 27 -4.90 0.54 3.65
C MET A 27 -5.57 1.77 4.27
N LYS A 28 -5.86 1.72 5.57
CA LYS A 28 -6.42 2.86 6.31
C LYS A 28 -5.47 4.06 6.24
N ALA A 29 -4.19 3.86 6.51
CA ALA A 29 -3.19 4.93 6.47
C ALA A 29 -3.08 5.55 5.07
N PHE A 30 -3.10 4.75 4.00
CA PHE A 30 -3.15 5.26 2.64
C PHE A 30 -4.40 6.11 2.40
N ASN A 31 -5.57 5.61 2.77
CA ASN A 31 -6.84 6.31 2.56
C ASN A 31 -6.88 7.67 3.28
N GLU A 32 -6.29 7.74 4.47
CA GLU A 32 -6.21 8.96 5.29
C GLU A 32 -5.00 9.83 4.97
N ALA A 33 -4.12 9.40 4.06
CA ALA A 33 -2.83 10.03 3.77
C ALA A 33 -1.94 10.17 5.02
N ASP A 34 -2.05 9.24 5.95
CA ASP A 34 -1.20 9.14 7.14
C ASP A 34 0.10 8.40 6.79
N TRP A 35 1.01 9.15 6.21
CA TRP A 35 2.25 8.59 5.66
C TRP A 35 3.23 8.11 6.72
N ASP A 36 3.22 8.71 7.90
CA ASP A 36 4.08 8.28 9.02
C ASP A 36 3.67 6.90 9.51
N THR A 37 2.37 6.68 9.69
CA THR A 37 1.82 5.37 10.04
C THR A 37 2.07 4.35 8.92
N TRP A 38 1.80 4.71 7.66
CA TRP A 38 2.05 3.83 6.52
C TRP A 38 3.51 3.38 6.45
N ARG A 39 4.44 4.35 6.57
CA ARG A 39 5.89 4.11 6.58
C ARG A 39 6.31 3.17 7.71
N SER A 40 5.68 3.28 8.87
CA SER A 40 6.04 2.47 10.05
C SER A 40 5.86 0.98 9.83
N PHE A 41 5.02 0.57 8.88
CA PHE A 41 4.79 -0.83 8.51
C PHE A 41 5.73 -1.34 7.40
N MET A 42 6.63 -0.51 6.89
CA MET A 42 7.57 -0.90 5.84
C MET A 42 8.92 -1.29 6.43
N ALA A 43 9.52 -2.36 5.91
CA ALA A 43 10.92 -2.63 6.15
C ALA A 43 11.78 -1.53 5.50
N PRO A 44 12.93 -1.13 6.08
CA PRO A 44 13.79 -0.10 5.49
C PRO A 44 14.24 -0.42 4.06
N ASP A 45 14.43 -1.70 3.76
CA ASP A 45 14.86 -2.25 2.48
C ASP A 45 13.69 -2.85 1.67
N VAL A 46 12.46 -2.42 1.95
CA VAL A 46 11.27 -2.88 1.23
C VAL A 46 11.43 -2.69 -0.28
N THR A 47 10.92 -3.65 -1.04
CA THR A 47 10.90 -3.58 -2.51
C THR A 47 9.47 -3.57 -3.03
N MET A 48 9.27 -2.95 -4.18
CA MET A 48 8.00 -2.99 -4.90
C MET A 48 8.24 -3.23 -6.38
N GLN A 49 7.56 -4.21 -6.94
CA GLN A 49 7.52 -4.46 -8.38
C GLN A 49 6.17 -3.97 -8.91
N ASP A 50 6.20 -2.99 -9.79
CA ASP A 50 5.01 -2.56 -10.54
C ASP A 50 5.02 -3.20 -11.93
N PHE A 51 4.08 -4.10 -12.18
CA PHE A 51 4.00 -4.80 -13.46
C PHE A 51 3.33 -3.97 -14.55
N ALA A 52 2.69 -2.86 -14.22
CA ALA A 52 2.12 -1.96 -15.20
C ALA A 52 3.19 -1.11 -15.90
N SER A 53 4.08 -0.52 -15.11
CA SER A 53 5.22 0.27 -15.64
C SER A 53 6.45 -0.58 -15.91
N GLY A 54 6.57 -1.75 -15.27
CA GLY A 54 7.77 -2.58 -15.28
C GLY A 54 8.82 -2.13 -14.26
N ASP A 55 8.51 -1.13 -13.43
CA ASP A 55 9.46 -0.58 -12.46
C ASP A 55 9.71 -1.53 -11.30
N PHE A 56 10.98 -1.66 -10.92
CA PHE A 56 11.39 -2.28 -9.67
C PHE A 56 11.95 -1.19 -8.75
N ILE A 57 11.30 -1.02 -7.61
CA ILE A 57 11.54 0.09 -6.68
C ILE A 57 12.13 -0.47 -5.39
N GLU A 58 13.26 0.07 -4.95
CA GLU A 58 13.99 -0.41 -3.77
C GLU A 58 14.13 0.67 -2.71
N GLY A 59 13.89 0.26 -1.48
CA GLY A 59 14.01 1.11 -0.30
C GLY A 59 12.75 1.88 0.05
N VAL A 60 12.58 2.11 1.35
CA VAL A 60 11.35 2.68 1.89
C VAL A 60 11.07 4.09 1.34
N ASP A 61 12.08 4.91 1.13
CA ASP A 61 11.87 6.28 0.61
C ASP A 61 11.37 6.28 -0.83
N ALA A 62 11.92 5.40 -1.67
CA ALA A 62 11.48 5.26 -3.06
C ALA A 62 10.05 4.67 -3.15
N VAL A 63 9.75 3.66 -2.33
CA VAL A 63 8.40 3.07 -2.26
C VAL A 63 7.38 4.10 -1.74
N MET A 64 7.75 4.90 -0.74
CA MET A 64 6.92 6.02 -0.27
C MET A 64 6.61 7.01 -1.40
N GLY A 65 7.63 7.40 -2.17
CA GLY A 65 7.45 8.29 -3.32
C GLY A 65 6.47 7.74 -4.35
N TYR A 66 6.57 6.46 -4.67
CA TYR A 66 5.64 5.77 -5.57
C TYR A 66 4.20 5.82 -5.04
N VAL A 67 3.99 5.43 -3.78
CA VAL A 67 2.65 5.36 -3.17
C VAL A 67 2.03 6.76 -3.02
N MET A 68 2.82 7.74 -2.59
CA MET A 68 2.36 9.13 -2.49
C MET A 68 2.03 9.74 -3.86
N GLY A 69 2.71 9.29 -4.90
CA GLY A 69 2.43 9.70 -6.29
C GLY A 69 1.00 9.44 -6.71
N TRP A 70 0.40 8.33 -6.27
CA TRP A 70 -1.01 8.04 -6.55
C TRP A 70 -1.94 9.10 -5.96
N LYS A 71 -1.69 9.54 -4.72
CA LYS A 71 -2.46 10.63 -4.09
C LYS A 71 -2.20 12.00 -4.75
N SER A 72 -1.02 12.20 -5.34
CA SER A 72 -0.74 13.43 -6.10
C SER A 72 -1.53 13.50 -7.40
N SER A 73 -1.74 12.36 -8.06
CA SER A 73 -2.54 12.29 -9.30
C SER A 73 -4.04 12.20 -9.03
N PHE A 74 -4.43 11.63 -7.91
CA PHE A 74 -5.82 11.40 -7.48
C PHE A 74 -5.93 11.71 -5.98
N SER A 75 -6.11 12.97 -5.61
CA SER A 75 -6.06 13.39 -4.20
C SER A 75 -7.09 12.70 -3.30
N ASN A 76 -8.24 12.35 -3.87
CA ASN A 76 -9.33 11.66 -3.20
C ASN A 76 -9.33 10.13 -3.41
N MET A 77 -8.21 9.54 -3.82
CA MET A 77 -8.14 8.10 -4.04
C MET A 77 -8.41 7.31 -2.76
N ILE A 78 -9.32 6.35 -2.85
CA ILE A 78 -9.69 5.43 -1.78
C ILE A 78 -9.53 4.01 -2.26
N GLY A 79 -8.82 3.21 -1.47
CA GLY A 79 -8.70 1.77 -1.67
C GLY A 79 -9.70 1.01 -0.80
N THR A 80 -10.19 -0.09 -1.34
CA THR A 80 -11.07 -1.03 -0.65
C THR A 80 -10.58 -2.45 -0.88
N LEU A 81 -10.42 -3.20 0.21
CA LEU A 81 -10.10 -4.62 0.13
C LEU A 81 -11.35 -5.40 -0.29
N GLU A 82 -11.27 -6.14 -1.40
CA GLU A 82 -12.35 -6.98 -1.91
C GLU A 82 -12.20 -8.44 -1.44
N ASN A 83 -10.98 -8.96 -1.49
CA ASN A 83 -10.67 -10.33 -1.11
C ASN A 83 -9.22 -10.46 -0.64
N ARG A 84 -8.95 -11.39 0.26
CA ARG A 84 -7.62 -11.67 0.79
C ARG A 84 -7.42 -13.17 0.94
N ILE A 85 -6.25 -13.62 0.54
CA ILE A 85 -5.75 -14.97 0.80
C ILE A 85 -4.45 -14.81 1.58
N GLU A 86 -4.37 -15.47 2.74
CA GLU A 86 -3.16 -15.51 3.56
C GLU A 86 -2.58 -16.92 3.54
N SER A 87 -1.28 -17.01 3.32
CA SER A 87 -0.53 -18.26 3.44
C SER A 87 0.85 -17.96 4.04
N GLY A 88 1.05 -18.36 5.30
CA GLY A 88 2.26 -18.02 6.03
C GLY A 88 2.45 -16.50 6.13
N ASN A 89 3.55 -16.00 5.61
CA ASN A 89 3.85 -14.58 5.59
C ASN A 89 3.45 -13.88 4.27
N THR A 90 2.76 -14.59 3.38
CA THR A 90 2.30 -14.05 2.11
C THR A 90 0.84 -13.65 2.19
N LEU A 91 0.52 -12.43 1.78
CA LEU A 91 -0.83 -11.94 1.59
C LEU A 91 -1.07 -11.68 0.10
N VAL A 92 -2.14 -12.24 -0.45
CA VAL A 92 -2.63 -11.92 -1.79
C VAL A 92 -3.94 -11.15 -1.63
N GLU A 93 -4.00 -9.94 -2.14
CA GLU A 93 -5.13 -9.05 -1.93
C GLU A 93 -5.66 -8.51 -3.25
N GLU A 94 -6.96 -8.72 -3.48
CA GLU A 94 -7.71 -8.05 -4.53
C GLU A 94 -8.30 -6.76 -3.96
N CYS A 95 -7.96 -5.64 -4.57
CA CYS A 95 -8.42 -4.33 -4.13
C CYS A 95 -9.10 -3.58 -5.28
N SER A 96 -10.05 -2.73 -4.93
CA SER A 96 -10.60 -1.72 -5.83
C SER A 96 -10.18 -0.33 -5.38
N TRP A 97 -9.98 0.55 -6.35
CA TRP A 97 -9.52 1.92 -6.15
C TRP A 97 -10.41 2.87 -6.91
N THR A 98 -10.91 3.88 -6.20
CA THR A 98 -11.72 4.94 -6.79
C THR A 98 -11.07 6.29 -6.56
N GLY A 99 -11.18 7.18 -7.50
CA GLY A 99 -10.65 8.53 -7.36
C GLY A 99 -10.91 9.37 -8.59
N THR A 100 -10.72 10.67 -8.47
CA THR A 100 -10.80 11.64 -9.56
C THR A 100 -9.40 12.15 -9.88
N ASN A 101 -9.04 12.13 -11.15
CA ASN A 101 -7.74 12.59 -11.61
C ASN A 101 -7.70 14.12 -11.61
N ASP A 102 -7.23 14.69 -10.52
CA ASP A 102 -7.14 16.12 -10.24
C ASP A 102 -5.69 16.65 -10.23
N GLY A 103 -4.72 15.77 -10.41
CA GLY A 103 -3.30 16.11 -10.51
C GLY A 103 -2.67 15.59 -11.80
N GLU A 104 -1.45 16.01 -12.08
CA GLU A 104 -0.69 15.50 -13.23
C GLU A 104 -0.47 13.99 -13.12
N LEU A 105 -0.56 13.29 -14.24
CA LEU A 105 -0.31 11.87 -14.34
C LEU A 105 1.05 11.63 -15.00
N PRO A 106 2.04 11.10 -14.28
CA PRO A 106 3.33 10.78 -14.87
C PRO A 106 3.22 9.56 -15.80
N MET A 107 3.92 9.63 -16.93
CA MET A 107 3.95 8.58 -17.93
C MET A 107 5.30 7.85 -17.92
N PRO A 108 5.36 6.58 -18.37
CA PRO A 108 6.60 5.81 -18.36
C PRO A 108 7.75 6.41 -19.17
N ASP A 109 7.44 7.25 -20.17
CA ASP A 109 8.43 7.94 -21.00
C ASP A 109 8.98 9.22 -20.35
N GLY A 110 8.59 9.51 -19.10
CA GLY A 110 8.98 10.71 -18.36
C GLY A 110 8.14 11.94 -18.64
N SER A 111 7.19 11.86 -19.58
CA SER A 111 6.22 12.92 -19.82
C SER A 111 5.14 12.95 -18.73
N LYS A 112 4.35 14.00 -18.69
CA LYS A 112 3.22 14.14 -17.79
C LYS A 112 1.97 14.54 -18.56
N ILE A 113 0.85 13.94 -18.19
CA ILE A 113 -0.46 14.30 -18.71
C ILE A 113 -1.12 15.24 -17.71
N PRO A 114 -1.66 16.38 -18.14
CA PRO A 114 -2.45 17.25 -17.26
C PRO A 114 -3.66 16.52 -16.68
N ALA A 115 -4.11 16.97 -15.52
CA ALA A 115 -5.30 16.44 -14.88
C ALA A 115 -6.49 16.39 -15.84
N THR A 116 -7.13 15.22 -15.92
CA THR A 116 -8.29 15.01 -16.83
C THR A 116 -9.61 15.42 -16.19
N GLY A 117 -9.67 15.53 -14.86
CA GLY A 117 -10.90 15.74 -14.10
C GLY A 117 -11.85 14.54 -14.10
N LYS A 118 -11.45 13.41 -14.68
CA LYS A 118 -12.27 12.19 -14.78
C LYS A 118 -12.06 11.28 -13.59
N SER A 119 -13.12 10.57 -13.22
CA SER A 119 -13.11 9.58 -12.16
C SER A 119 -12.83 8.19 -12.70
N ILE A 120 -12.14 7.39 -11.88
CA ILE A 120 -11.83 6.00 -12.17
C ILE A 120 -12.36 5.08 -11.09
N THR A 121 -12.64 3.85 -11.49
CA THR A 121 -12.79 2.69 -10.62
C THR A 121 -11.98 1.56 -11.24
N ILE A 122 -10.86 1.23 -10.60
CA ILE A 122 -9.94 0.22 -11.13
C ILE A 122 -9.66 -0.85 -10.08
N LYS A 123 -9.15 -1.98 -10.54
CA LYS A 123 -8.77 -3.09 -9.67
C LYS A 123 -7.29 -3.39 -9.80
N ASN A 124 -6.75 -3.93 -8.72
CA ASN A 124 -5.43 -4.52 -8.72
C ASN A 124 -5.37 -5.78 -7.86
N VAL A 125 -4.31 -6.52 -8.02
CA VAL A 125 -3.90 -7.58 -7.10
C VAL A 125 -2.55 -7.18 -6.53
N LEU A 126 -2.46 -7.16 -5.21
CA LEU A 126 -1.23 -6.96 -4.47
C LEU A 126 -0.79 -8.27 -3.84
N ILE A 127 0.50 -8.58 -3.95
CA ILE A 127 1.11 -9.70 -3.25
C ILE A 127 2.15 -9.13 -2.30
N PHE A 128 1.92 -9.28 -0.99
CA PHE A 128 2.82 -8.84 0.06
C PHE A 128 3.56 -10.01 0.66
N GLU A 129 4.86 -9.86 0.85
CA GLU A 129 5.66 -10.70 1.73
C GLU A 129 5.94 -9.94 3.02
N MET A 130 5.49 -10.50 4.14
CA MET A 130 5.64 -9.90 5.45
C MET A 130 6.79 -10.57 6.20
N GLU A 131 7.54 -9.77 6.95
CA GLU A 131 8.65 -10.25 7.78
C GLU A 131 8.74 -9.42 9.04
N ASN A 132 8.71 -10.07 10.21
CA ASN A 132 8.84 -9.41 11.52
C ASN A 132 7.89 -8.21 11.71
N GLY A 133 6.64 -8.33 11.30
CA GLY A 133 5.64 -7.27 11.43
C GLY A 133 5.82 -6.09 10.46
N LYS A 134 6.56 -6.29 9.39
CA LYS A 134 6.82 -5.30 8.35
C LYS A 134 6.55 -5.87 6.97
N CYS A 135 6.15 -5.02 6.04
CA CYS A 135 6.12 -5.37 4.62
C CYS A 135 7.54 -5.37 4.07
N LYS A 136 7.99 -6.52 3.61
CA LYS A 136 9.33 -6.72 3.03
C LYS A 136 9.34 -6.54 1.54
N SER A 137 8.29 -7.00 0.85
CA SER A 137 8.14 -6.81 -0.58
C SER A 137 6.66 -6.72 -0.97
N ALA A 138 6.40 -6.02 -2.05
CA ALA A 138 5.09 -5.91 -2.66
C ALA A 138 5.20 -6.10 -4.17
N LYS A 139 4.23 -6.80 -4.75
CA LYS A 139 4.03 -6.90 -6.20
C LYS A 139 2.68 -6.33 -6.54
N ASN A 140 2.62 -5.44 -7.51
CA ASN A 140 1.40 -4.77 -7.93
C ASN A 140 1.02 -5.15 -9.37
N TYR A 141 -0.14 -5.77 -9.52
CA TYR A 141 -0.77 -6.11 -10.80
C TYR A 141 -2.01 -5.25 -10.96
N ILE A 142 -1.90 -4.15 -11.67
CA ILE A 142 -2.97 -3.16 -11.80
C ILE A 142 -3.55 -3.15 -13.22
N ASP A 143 -4.87 -2.95 -13.34
CA ASP A 143 -5.58 -2.82 -14.61
C ASP A 143 -5.42 -1.40 -15.19
N VAL A 144 -4.26 -1.15 -15.78
CA VAL A 144 -3.97 0.16 -16.40
C VAL A 144 -4.73 0.40 -17.69
N THR A 145 -5.13 -0.65 -18.40
CA THR A 145 -5.93 -0.53 -19.60
C THR A 145 -7.29 0.07 -19.28
N SER A 146 -7.95 -0.47 -18.26
CA SER A 146 -9.22 0.08 -17.78
C SER A 146 -9.07 1.53 -17.28
N MET A 147 -7.98 1.83 -16.56
CA MET A 147 -7.68 3.19 -16.12
C MET A 147 -7.55 4.14 -17.30
N GLY A 148 -6.75 3.79 -18.29
CA GLY A 148 -6.53 4.60 -19.50
C GLY A 148 -7.83 4.87 -20.25
N ALA A 149 -8.69 3.87 -20.40
CA ALA A 149 -9.99 4.01 -21.04
C ALA A 149 -10.91 4.98 -20.26
N GLN A 150 -10.99 4.83 -18.94
CA GLN A 150 -11.82 5.69 -18.08
C GLN A 150 -11.32 7.13 -18.05
N LEU A 151 -10.02 7.37 -18.16
CA LEU A 151 -9.42 8.69 -18.24
C LEU A 151 -9.53 9.32 -19.64
N GLY A 152 -9.98 8.55 -20.63
CA GLY A 152 -10.08 9.02 -22.02
C GLY A 152 -8.73 9.12 -22.74
N LEU A 153 -7.73 8.36 -22.27
CA LEU A 153 -6.38 8.33 -22.83
C LEU A 153 -6.18 7.24 -23.88
N MET A 154 -7.14 6.36 -24.01
CA MET A 154 -7.20 5.32 -25.04
C MET A 154 -7.97 5.87 -26.23
N GLY A 155 -7.25 6.18 -27.30
CA GLY A 155 -7.84 6.69 -28.55
C GLY A 155 -8.57 5.63 -29.34
#